data_703cd3bb6f473b66951ec0b20d9b141e
#
_entry.id   703cd3bb6f473b66951ec0b20d9b141e
#
_cell.length_a   1.000
_cell.length_b   1.000
_cell.length_c   1.000
_cell.angle_alpha   90.00
_cell.angle_beta   90.00
_cell.angle_gamma   90.00
#
_symmetry.space_group_name_H-M   'P 1'
#
loop_
_entity.id
_entity.type
_entity.pdbx_description
1 polymer ?
#
loop_
_entity_poly.entity_id
_entity_poly.type
_entity_poly.pdbx_seq_one_letter_code
_entity_poly.pdbx_strand_id
1 'polypeptide(L)'
;MGLFRRNKNNNKPVIRQILDLVLHWLFRSCTNTYKTDKGVHKYRTYDQFVALTFGQLNKCQSLNDISAGIGVSEIFINDLGLSQSPARSTMSDGNKKRDWQVFESLYYRLLSHYKSVLKQHHNTHIIEEIKGKVVKLIDSSTISLCLAMFDWAVPIAIGTDS
;
A
#
# COMPACT_ATOMS: atom_id res chain seq x y z
N MET A 1 13.33 1.69 -23.50
CA MET A 1 14.06 1.09 -22.36
C MET A 1 13.01 0.69 -21.34
N GLY A 2 12.73 -0.64 -21.21
CA GLY A 2 11.55 -1.14 -20.50
C GLY A 2 11.59 -0.83 -19.02
N LEU A 3 10.46 -0.38 -18.46
CA LEU A 3 10.21 -0.08 -17.03
C LEU A 3 10.50 -1.28 -16.10
N PHE A 4 10.57 -2.48 -16.65
CA PHE A 4 10.87 -3.72 -15.93
C PHE A 4 12.07 -4.43 -16.56
N ARG A 5 13.26 -3.91 -16.33
CA ARG A 5 14.48 -4.67 -16.61
C ARG A 5 14.54 -5.79 -15.58
N ARG A 6 14.22 -7.01 -16.00
CA ARG A 6 14.32 -8.22 -15.17
C ARG A 6 15.80 -8.39 -14.76
N ASN A 7 16.11 -7.90 -13.56
CA ASN A 7 17.45 -8.09 -12.98
C ASN A 7 17.55 -9.53 -12.51
N LYS A 8 18.36 -10.34 -13.19
CA LYS A 8 18.51 -11.79 -12.96
C LYS A 8 19.03 -12.18 -11.56
N ASN A 9 19.46 -11.20 -10.75
CA ASN A 9 20.06 -11.40 -9.43
C ASN A 9 19.26 -10.76 -8.28
N ASN A 10 17.96 -10.55 -8.43
CA ASN A 10 17.18 -9.90 -7.38
C ASN A 10 16.60 -10.95 -6.43
N ASN A 11 17.39 -11.37 -5.44
CA ASN A 11 16.98 -12.27 -4.35
C ASN A 11 16.03 -11.59 -3.33
N LYS A 12 15.57 -10.37 -3.61
CA LYS A 12 14.65 -9.66 -2.72
C LYS A 12 13.26 -10.28 -2.75
N PRO A 13 12.58 -10.39 -1.60
CA PRO A 13 11.18 -10.80 -1.55
C PRO A 13 10.30 -9.93 -2.46
N VAL A 14 9.24 -10.51 -3.04
CA VAL A 14 8.33 -9.79 -3.95
C VAL A 14 7.75 -8.53 -3.29
N ILE A 15 7.38 -8.62 -2.03
CA ILE A 15 6.90 -7.46 -1.28
C ILE A 15 7.94 -6.34 -1.22
N ARG A 16 9.23 -6.66 -1.05
CA ARG A 16 10.29 -5.64 -1.06
C ARG A 16 10.39 -4.96 -2.42
N GLN A 17 10.24 -5.72 -3.51
CA GLN A 17 10.23 -5.17 -4.85
C GLN A 17 9.04 -4.21 -5.06
N ILE A 18 7.88 -4.52 -4.49
CA ILE A 18 6.70 -3.63 -4.51
C ILE A 18 6.97 -2.38 -3.68
N LEU A 19 7.54 -2.52 -2.48
CA LEU A 19 7.89 -1.38 -1.62
C LEU A 19 8.92 -0.46 -2.28
N ASP A 20 9.86 -1.01 -3.05
CA ASP A 20 10.86 -0.23 -3.80
C ASP A 20 10.23 0.64 -4.92
N LEU A 21 8.99 0.36 -5.35
CA LEU A 21 8.24 1.25 -6.25
C LEU A 21 7.76 2.52 -5.55
N VAL A 22 7.66 2.50 -4.23
CA VAL A 22 7.27 3.68 -3.46
C VAL A 22 8.48 4.58 -3.28
N LEU A 23 8.48 5.70 -3.97
CA LEU A 23 9.59 6.64 -3.98
C LEU A 23 9.83 7.22 -2.59
N HIS A 24 10.98 6.94 -2.03
CA HIS A 24 11.33 7.32 -0.66
C HIS A 24 11.19 8.83 -0.38
N TRP A 25 11.54 9.67 -1.36
CA TRP A 25 11.40 11.12 -1.23
C TRP A 25 9.94 11.58 -1.18
N LEU A 26 9.04 10.92 -1.96
CA LEU A 26 7.59 11.19 -1.91
C LEU A 26 7.03 10.80 -0.56
N PHE A 27 7.36 9.61 -0.08
CA PHE A 27 6.93 9.12 1.22
C PHE A 27 7.36 10.08 2.33
N ARG A 28 8.64 10.46 2.34
CA ARG A 28 9.19 11.40 3.33
C ARG A 28 8.53 12.77 3.25
N SER A 29 8.20 13.25 2.06
CA SER A 29 7.46 14.50 1.89
C SER A 29 6.08 14.43 2.55
N CYS A 30 5.33 13.33 2.36
CA CYS A 30 4.02 13.13 2.99
C CYS A 30 4.13 13.09 4.51
N THR A 31 5.04 12.28 5.06
CA THR A 31 5.22 12.16 6.51
C THR A 31 5.60 13.49 7.17
N ASN A 32 6.40 14.31 6.50
CA ASN A 32 6.76 15.64 6.99
C ASN A 32 5.58 16.62 6.95
N THR A 33 4.77 16.58 5.88
CA THR A 33 3.58 17.45 5.74
C THR A 33 2.59 17.18 6.86
N TYR A 34 2.30 15.92 7.14
CA TYR A 34 1.33 15.51 8.18
C TYR A 34 1.97 15.33 9.56
N LYS A 35 3.29 15.49 9.67
CA LYS A 35 4.06 15.35 10.93
C LYS A 35 3.80 14.03 11.66
N THR A 36 3.48 12.96 10.90
CA THR A 36 3.05 11.66 11.46
C THR A 36 4.12 10.92 12.23
N ASP A 37 5.39 11.27 12.03
CA ASP A 37 6.54 10.70 12.75
C ASP A 37 7.09 11.63 13.85
N LYS A 38 6.42 12.78 14.12
CA LYS A 38 6.86 13.70 15.17
C LYS A 38 6.69 13.05 16.54
N GLY A 39 7.80 12.86 17.28
CA GLY A 39 7.81 12.23 18.59
C GLY A 39 7.61 10.70 18.56
N VAL A 40 7.63 10.08 17.39
CA VAL A 40 7.48 8.63 17.23
C VAL A 40 8.87 7.98 17.06
N HIS A 41 9.21 7.05 17.97
CA HIS A 41 10.53 6.42 17.98
C HIS A 41 10.53 4.97 17.51
N LYS A 42 9.48 4.19 17.82
CA LYS A 42 9.47 2.73 17.65
C LYS A 42 8.67 2.24 16.45
N TYR A 43 7.57 2.89 16.10
CA TYR A 43 6.67 2.46 15.03
C TYR A 43 6.30 3.66 14.17
N ARG A 44 7.14 3.92 13.20
CA ARG A 44 7.01 5.07 12.29
C ARG A 44 5.94 4.82 11.23
N THR A 45 5.61 5.85 10.49
CA THR A 45 4.64 5.77 9.39
C THR A 45 5.06 4.75 8.33
N TYR A 46 6.36 4.63 8.07
CA TYR A 46 6.87 3.62 7.15
C TYR A 46 6.61 2.20 7.67
N ASP A 47 6.82 1.94 8.95
CA ASP A 47 6.59 0.62 9.54
C ASP A 47 5.11 0.23 9.43
N GLN A 48 4.21 1.19 9.65
CA GLN A 48 2.77 0.98 9.45
C GLN A 48 2.44 0.71 7.98
N PHE A 49 3.01 1.46 7.06
CA PHE A 49 2.82 1.26 5.63
C PHE A 49 3.24 -0.15 5.20
N VAL A 50 4.42 -0.60 5.64
CA VAL A 50 4.93 -1.95 5.36
C VAL A 50 3.99 -3.01 5.94
N ALA A 51 3.59 -2.86 7.22
CA ALA A 51 2.71 -3.81 7.89
C ALA A 51 1.35 -3.94 7.19
N LEU A 52 0.72 -2.82 6.82
CA LEU A 52 -0.56 -2.83 6.11
C LEU A 52 -0.43 -3.42 4.70
N THR A 53 0.65 -3.07 3.98
CA THR A 53 0.92 -3.63 2.64
C THR A 53 1.16 -5.14 2.72
N PHE A 54 1.92 -5.60 3.72
CA PHE A 54 2.12 -7.04 3.96
C PHE A 54 0.79 -7.73 4.23
N GLY A 55 -0.02 -7.17 5.14
CA GLY A 55 -1.32 -7.73 5.49
C GLY A 55 -2.24 -7.87 4.29
N GLN A 56 -2.30 -6.85 3.45
CA GLN A 56 -3.13 -6.84 2.24
C GLN A 56 -2.65 -7.87 1.21
N LEU A 57 -1.36 -7.91 0.92
CA LEU A 57 -0.80 -8.83 -0.09
C LEU A 57 -0.90 -10.30 0.33
N ASN A 58 -0.80 -10.57 1.63
CA ASN A 58 -0.86 -11.93 2.17
C ASN A 58 -2.25 -12.31 2.69
N LYS A 59 -3.28 -11.46 2.48
CA LYS A 59 -4.67 -11.70 2.92
C LYS A 59 -4.77 -12.04 4.41
N CYS A 60 -3.95 -11.36 5.25
CA CYS A 60 -3.98 -11.55 6.68
C CYS A 60 -5.35 -11.15 7.25
N GLN A 61 -5.91 -11.99 8.14
CA GLN A 61 -7.24 -11.76 8.74
C GLN A 61 -7.16 -10.92 10.03
N SER A 62 -5.98 -10.81 10.61
CA SER A 62 -5.77 -10.10 11.87
C SER A 62 -4.40 -9.42 11.94
N LEU A 63 -4.27 -8.45 12.88
CA LEU A 63 -2.97 -7.85 13.19
C LEU A 63 -1.98 -8.88 13.78
N ASN A 64 -2.47 -9.95 14.40
CA ASN A 64 -1.61 -11.04 14.87
C ASN A 64 -0.98 -11.78 13.69
N ASP A 65 -1.73 -12.02 12.62
CA ASP A 65 -1.22 -12.69 11.42
C ASP A 65 -0.14 -11.83 10.74
N ILE A 66 -0.35 -10.51 10.70
CA ILE A 66 0.66 -9.57 10.19
C ILE A 66 1.93 -9.65 11.03
N SER A 67 1.79 -9.58 12.36
CA SER A 67 2.93 -9.65 13.27
C SER A 67 3.70 -10.96 13.11
N ALA A 68 3.00 -12.09 13.10
CA ALA A 68 3.60 -13.41 12.94
C ALA A 68 4.28 -13.57 11.57
N GLY A 69 3.59 -13.15 10.50
CA GLY A 69 4.11 -13.28 9.14
C GLY A 69 5.35 -12.42 8.88
N ILE A 70 5.40 -11.19 9.39
CA ILE A 70 6.60 -10.34 9.32
C ILE A 70 7.71 -10.93 10.21
N GLY A 71 7.35 -11.47 11.37
CA GLY A 71 8.28 -12.01 12.37
C GLY A 71 8.89 -13.37 12.05
N VAL A 72 8.64 -13.93 10.87
CA VAL A 72 9.13 -15.26 10.47
C VAL A 72 10.65 -15.40 10.57
N SER A 73 11.40 -14.35 10.20
CA SER A 73 12.85 -14.33 10.33
C SER A 73 13.41 -12.91 10.40
N GLU A 74 14.57 -12.76 11.05
CA GLU A 74 15.29 -11.48 11.09
C GLU A 74 15.71 -11.00 9.69
N ILE A 75 16.09 -11.92 8.82
CA ILE A 75 16.45 -11.62 7.43
C ILE A 75 15.25 -10.97 6.73
N PHE A 76 14.07 -11.54 6.88
CA PHE A 76 12.86 -11.01 6.25
C PHE A 76 12.47 -9.63 6.81
N ILE A 77 12.58 -9.44 8.13
CA ILE A 77 12.35 -8.14 8.79
C ILE A 77 13.29 -7.08 8.19
N ASN A 78 14.58 -7.40 8.07
CA ASN A 78 15.60 -6.52 7.50
C ASN A 78 15.33 -6.24 6.01
N ASP A 79 14.93 -7.24 5.23
CA ASP A 79 14.56 -7.08 3.83
C ASP A 79 13.39 -6.11 3.64
N LEU A 80 12.45 -6.10 4.57
CA LEU A 80 11.35 -5.14 4.60
C LEU A 80 11.77 -3.72 5.01
N GLY A 81 12.99 -3.56 5.52
CA GLY A 81 13.51 -2.30 6.05
C GLY A 81 12.95 -1.94 7.43
N LEU A 82 12.52 -2.95 8.18
CA LEU A 82 12.03 -2.82 9.55
C LEU A 82 13.14 -3.16 10.55
N SER A 83 13.10 -2.56 11.75
CA SER A 83 14.00 -2.90 12.85
C SER A 83 13.54 -4.12 13.64
N GLN A 84 12.23 -4.37 13.66
CA GLN A 84 11.60 -5.49 14.33
C GLN A 84 10.21 -5.74 13.77
N SER A 85 9.65 -6.93 13.99
CA SER A 85 8.24 -7.19 13.70
C SER A 85 7.35 -6.35 14.63
N PRO A 86 6.36 -5.61 14.09
CA PRO A 86 5.49 -4.77 14.89
C PRO A 86 4.51 -5.63 15.70
N ALA A 87 4.42 -5.40 17.01
CA ALA A 87 3.45 -6.06 17.87
C ALA A 87 2.01 -5.61 17.53
N ARG A 88 1.02 -6.50 17.77
CA ARG A 88 -0.41 -6.22 17.54
C ARG A 88 -0.86 -4.91 18.21
N SER A 89 -0.52 -4.71 19.48
CA SER A 89 -0.90 -3.50 20.23
C SER A 89 -0.32 -2.24 19.57
N THR A 90 0.95 -2.28 19.18
CA THR A 90 1.64 -1.18 18.52
C THR A 90 0.99 -0.82 17.18
N MET A 91 0.61 -1.83 16.39
CA MET A 91 -0.12 -1.61 15.13
C MET A 91 -1.52 -1.03 15.38
N SER A 92 -2.25 -1.56 16.36
CA SER A 92 -3.57 -1.06 16.75
C SER A 92 -3.52 0.41 17.17
N ASP A 93 -2.54 0.77 18.00
CA ASP A 93 -2.34 2.15 18.43
C ASP A 93 -1.94 3.08 17.28
N GLY A 94 -1.07 2.61 16.40
CA GLY A 94 -0.69 3.35 15.19
C GLY A 94 -1.88 3.62 14.29
N ASN A 95 -2.74 2.62 14.07
CA ASN A 95 -3.94 2.74 13.23
C ASN A 95 -4.97 3.72 13.84
N LYS A 96 -5.06 3.81 15.16
CA LYS A 96 -5.99 4.74 15.84
C LYS A 96 -5.49 6.18 15.87
N LYS A 97 -4.17 6.37 16.05
CA LYS A 97 -3.60 7.70 16.38
C LYS A 97 -3.01 8.42 15.17
N ARG A 98 -2.59 7.68 14.13
CA ARG A 98 -1.92 8.29 12.97
C ARG A 98 -2.95 8.86 12.01
N ASP A 99 -2.67 10.05 11.53
CA ASP A 99 -3.48 10.69 10.51
C ASP A 99 -3.45 9.88 9.21
N TRP A 100 -4.60 9.35 8.81
CA TRP A 100 -4.75 8.54 7.59
C TRP A 100 -4.52 9.34 6.30
N GLN A 101 -4.67 10.66 6.34
CA GLN A 101 -4.46 11.53 5.18
C GLN A 101 -3.03 11.46 4.65
N VAL A 102 -2.06 11.02 5.46
CA VAL A 102 -0.69 10.76 5.00
C VAL A 102 -0.67 9.71 3.87
N PHE A 103 -1.48 8.65 4.00
CA PHE A 103 -1.54 7.57 3.00
C PHE A 103 -2.36 7.99 1.77
N GLU A 104 -3.42 8.75 1.97
CA GLU A 104 -4.19 9.34 0.87
C GLU A 104 -3.31 10.27 0.03
N SER A 105 -2.58 11.17 0.68
CA SER A 105 -1.63 12.07 0.00
C SER A 105 -0.56 11.29 -0.75
N LEU A 106 -0.02 10.23 -0.15
CA LEU A 106 0.95 9.34 -0.79
C LEU A 106 0.38 8.72 -2.06
N TYR A 107 -0.85 8.19 -1.98
CA TYR A 107 -1.55 7.59 -3.12
C TYR A 107 -1.66 8.57 -4.30
N TYR A 108 -2.20 9.77 -4.07
CA TYR A 108 -2.37 10.74 -5.16
C TYR A 108 -1.04 11.23 -5.74
N ARG A 109 -0.02 11.40 -4.92
CA ARG A 109 1.32 11.78 -5.38
C ARG A 109 1.99 10.68 -6.20
N LEU A 110 1.90 9.43 -5.79
CA LEU A 110 2.38 8.28 -6.56
C LEU A 110 1.63 8.17 -7.89
N LEU A 111 0.31 8.29 -7.86
CA LEU A 111 -0.53 8.26 -9.06
C LEU A 111 -0.12 9.34 -10.06
N SER A 112 0.07 10.57 -9.58
CA SER A 112 0.52 11.70 -10.42
C SER A 112 1.90 11.46 -11.00
N HIS A 113 2.85 10.98 -10.17
CA HIS A 113 4.20 10.67 -10.61
C HIS A 113 4.20 9.60 -11.72
N TYR A 114 3.55 8.46 -11.47
CA TYR A 114 3.53 7.36 -12.45
C TYR A 114 2.73 7.70 -13.71
N LYS A 115 1.67 8.50 -13.62
CA LYS A 115 0.97 9.02 -14.80
C LYS A 115 1.92 9.85 -15.68
N SER A 116 2.78 10.67 -15.09
CA SER A 116 3.76 11.46 -15.85
C SER A 116 4.80 10.58 -16.53
N VAL A 117 5.33 9.59 -15.80
CA VAL A 117 6.30 8.62 -16.34
C VAL A 117 5.71 7.82 -17.49
N LEU A 118 4.47 7.32 -17.35
CA LEU A 118 3.78 6.58 -18.39
C LEU A 118 3.52 7.43 -19.63
N LYS A 119 3.20 8.72 -19.48
CA LYS A 119 3.04 9.63 -20.61
C LYS A 119 4.34 9.85 -21.38
N GLN A 120 5.49 9.83 -20.70
CA GLN A 120 6.80 9.99 -21.33
C GLN A 120 7.27 8.72 -22.07
N HIS A 121 6.81 7.55 -21.64
CA HIS A 121 7.17 6.26 -22.23
C HIS A 121 6.06 5.73 -23.15
N HIS A 122 5.64 6.54 -24.13
CA HIS A 122 4.61 6.18 -25.08
C HIS A 122 4.94 4.88 -25.85
N ASN A 123 4.26 3.80 -25.49
CA ASN A 123 3.93 2.75 -26.46
C ASN A 123 2.67 3.20 -27.20
N THR A 124 2.87 3.84 -28.36
CA THR A 124 1.84 4.49 -29.16
C THR A 124 0.64 3.59 -29.49
N HIS A 125 0.86 2.29 -29.65
CA HIS A 125 -0.16 1.36 -30.14
C HIS A 125 -1.32 1.14 -29.15
N ILE A 126 -1.03 0.93 -27.85
CA ILE A 126 -2.08 0.68 -26.84
C ILE A 126 -2.84 1.97 -26.53
N ILE A 127 -2.18 3.11 -26.62
CA ILE A 127 -2.78 4.41 -26.31
C ILE A 127 -3.71 4.88 -27.42
N GLU A 128 -3.42 4.55 -28.68
CA GLU A 128 -4.32 4.86 -29.79
C GLU A 128 -5.63 4.08 -29.70
N GLU A 129 -5.61 2.80 -29.28
CA GLU A 129 -6.81 1.98 -29.11
C GLU A 129 -7.75 2.47 -27.99
N ILE A 130 -7.19 3.10 -26.94
CA ILE A 130 -7.95 3.61 -25.80
C ILE A 130 -8.16 5.13 -25.84
N LYS A 131 -7.64 5.80 -26.85
CA LYS A 131 -7.76 7.24 -27.03
C LYS A 131 -9.24 7.64 -27.17
N GLY A 132 -9.71 8.48 -26.26
CA GLY A 132 -11.12 8.90 -26.20
C GLY A 132 -12.04 7.96 -25.43
N LYS A 133 -11.55 6.83 -24.90
CA LYS A 133 -12.33 5.95 -24.02
C LYS A 133 -12.02 6.24 -22.55
N VAL A 134 -13.06 6.24 -21.72
CA VAL A 134 -12.89 6.30 -20.26
C VAL A 134 -12.63 4.87 -19.77
N VAL A 135 -11.36 4.54 -19.52
CA VAL A 135 -10.98 3.26 -18.92
C VAL A 135 -11.06 3.39 -17.40
N LYS A 136 -12.01 2.68 -16.79
CA LYS A 136 -12.10 2.55 -15.33
C LYS A 136 -11.62 1.17 -14.93
N LEU A 137 -10.61 1.12 -14.07
CA LEU A 137 -10.18 -0.12 -13.43
C LEU A 137 -11.02 -0.29 -12.17
N ILE A 138 -11.84 -1.33 -12.12
CA ILE A 138 -12.61 -1.70 -10.93
C ILE A 138 -11.83 -2.85 -10.28
N ASP A 139 -11.29 -2.59 -9.10
CA ASP A 139 -10.73 -3.65 -8.27
C ASP A 139 -11.86 -4.35 -7.52
N SER A 140 -11.91 -5.68 -7.65
CA SER A 140 -12.88 -6.53 -6.95
C SER A 140 -12.41 -6.90 -5.54
N SER A 141 -11.51 -6.13 -4.94
CA SER A 141 -11.06 -6.35 -3.56
C SER A 141 -12.26 -6.25 -2.61
N THR A 142 -12.63 -7.37 -1.99
CA THR A 142 -13.65 -7.41 -0.95
C THR A 142 -13.02 -6.99 0.37
N ILE A 143 -13.45 -5.85 0.90
CA ILE A 143 -13.10 -5.43 2.26
C ILE A 143 -14.20 -5.94 3.18
N SER A 144 -13.88 -6.90 4.05
CA SER A 144 -14.80 -7.35 5.09
C SER A 144 -14.90 -6.29 6.18
N LEU A 145 -16.03 -5.59 6.22
CA LEU A 145 -16.35 -4.62 7.27
C LEU A 145 -17.18 -5.29 8.35
N CYS A 146 -16.87 -5.00 9.61
CA CYS A 146 -17.75 -5.38 10.70
C CYS A 146 -18.95 -4.43 10.70
N LEU A 147 -20.10 -4.89 10.18
CA LEU A 147 -21.33 -4.11 10.04
C LEU A 147 -21.80 -3.49 11.37
N ALA A 148 -21.49 -4.12 12.49
CA ALA A 148 -21.79 -3.58 13.81
C ALA A 148 -21.02 -2.30 14.17
N MET A 149 -19.95 -1.98 13.43
CA MET A 149 -19.13 -0.77 13.63
C MET A 149 -19.40 0.34 12.59
N PHE A 150 -20.15 0.03 11.52
CA PHE A 150 -20.38 0.94 10.42
C PHE A 150 -21.83 0.92 9.97
N ASP A 151 -22.68 1.71 10.62
CA ASP A 151 -24.14 1.81 10.33
C ASP A 151 -24.45 2.27 8.89
N TRP A 152 -23.48 2.87 8.20
CA TRP A 152 -23.61 3.32 6.81
C TRP A 152 -23.26 2.25 5.77
N ALA A 153 -22.67 1.14 6.17
CA ALA A 153 -22.28 0.07 5.27
C ALA A 153 -23.46 -0.89 5.01
N VAL A 154 -24.51 -0.40 4.41
CA VAL A 154 -25.65 -1.22 3.98
C VAL A 154 -25.27 -1.92 2.68
N PRO A 155 -25.44 -3.26 2.56
CA PRO A 155 -25.26 -3.94 1.28
C PRO A 155 -26.24 -3.38 0.25
N ILE A 156 -25.74 -2.82 -0.84
CA ILE A 156 -26.58 -2.50 -1.99
C ILE A 156 -27.01 -3.84 -2.59
N ALA A 157 -28.27 -4.20 -2.38
CA ALA A 157 -28.87 -5.32 -3.09
C ALA A 157 -28.89 -4.96 -4.57
N ILE A 158 -28.03 -5.63 -5.36
CA ILE A 158 -28.14 -5.58 -6.82
C ILE A 158 -29.39 -6.37 -7.15
N GLY A 159 -30.47 -5.63 -7.46
CA GLY A 159 -31.70 -6.23 -7.97
C GLY A 159 -31.39 -6.97 -9.25
N THR A 160 -31.54 -8.27 -9.24
CA THR A 160 -31.68 -9.08 -10.46
C THR A 160 -33.11 -8.89 -10.96
N ASP A 161 -33.28 -7.90 -11.80
CA ASP A 161 -34.55 -7.83 -12.58
C ASP A 161 -34.48 -8.93 -13.66
N SER A 162 -35.50 -9.76 -13.59
CA SER A 162 -35.82 -10.88 -14.49
C SER A 162 -36.18 -10.39 -15.88
#